data_e57097e5bd00ade3610e4105d7d9b784
#
_entry.id   e57097e5bd00ade3610e4105d7d9b784
#
_cell.length_a   1.000
_cell.length_b   1.000
_cell.length_c   1.000
_cell.angle_alpha   90.00
_cell.angle_beta   90.00
_cell.angle_gamma   90.00
#
_symmetry.space_group_name_H-M   'P 1'
#
loop_
_entity.id
_entity.type
_entity.pdbx_description
1 polymer ?
#
loop_
_entity_poly.entity_id
_entity_poly.type
_entity_poly.pdbx_seq_one_letter_code
_entity_poly.pdbx_strand_id
1 'polypeptide(L)'
;MTALPPTLSGAVYDRGYRPYQGPRGGRREAALALWRVSVRRALGLRRSWRQKVFPWSLLAVTTVPAIVNVGIGYAIKDNPLEMAGFEFITYHEYVGVSTALLLFVALTAPDVVCPDRSQRVLPLLFSRPLTGIDYVAAKVGAIAFIVFGFGFLPQVVLFVGQMLVSDGALDYFTDNAEVLWQVPASVAVLALYYAVLGVALASLTDRRIVGGVAILGVTLVTSAVAAIVVEAAGSGGSALAVLNILALPLGVRDLIFLGHIGDDSGLSGVAGGGILAVGGYLVVLLGALAVLIHRYREVDL
;
A
#
# COMPACT_ATOMS: atom_id res chain seq x y z
N MET A 1 58.59 45.15 10.12
CA MET A 1 57.67 45.04 8.95
C MET A 1 57.60 43.56 8.58
N THR A 2 56.63 42.87 9.15
CA THR A 2 56.35 41.45 8.87
C THR A 2 55.46 41.35 7.64
N ALA A 3 55.98 40.78 6.54
CA ALA A 3 55.23 40.58 5.33
C ALA A 3 54.06 39.60 5.58
N LEU A 4 52.83 39.97 5.27
CA LEU A 4 51.65 39.10 5.26
C LEU A 4 51.90 37.95 4.28
N PRO A 5 51.49 36.70 4.64
CA PRO A 5 51.58 35.58 3.73
C PRO A 5 50.71 35.82 2.52
N PRO A 6 51.12 35.30 1.31
CA PRO A 6 50.36 35.50 0.10
C PRO A 6 48.98 34.85 0.27
N THR A 7 47.95 35.68 0.04
CA THR A 7 46.55 35.20 -0.01
C THR A 7 46.45 34.07 -1.01
N LEU A 8 46.01 32.91 -0.53
CA LEU A 8 45.66 31.76 -1.40
C LEU A 8 44.59 32.24 -2.38
N SER A 9 45.00 32.69 -3.55
CA SER A 9 44.06 32.93 -4.65
C SER A 9 43.43 31.58 -5.01
N GLY A 10 42.17 31.41 -4.65
CA GLY A 10 41.41 30.23 -5.03
C GLY A 10 41.46 30.08 -6.54
N ALA A 11 42.16 29.09 -7.03
CA ALA A 11 42.20 28.78 -8.46
C ALA A 11 40.82 28.29 -8.89
N VAL A 12 40.08 29.10 -9.60
CA VAL A 12 38.84 28.71 -10.26
C VAL A 12 39.23 27.85 -11.46
N TYR A 13 39.14 26.55 -11.29
CA TYR A 13 39.32 25.62 -12.42
C TYR A 13 38.03 25.62 -13.25
N ASP A 14 38.11 26.09 -14.47
CA ASP A 14 37.08 25.88 -15.48
C ASP A 14 37.01 24.37 -15.79
N ARG A 15 36.08 23.68 -15.20
CA ARG A 15 35.74 22.29 -15.49
C ARG A 15 34.90 22.20 -16.76
N GLY A 16 35.32 22.83 -17.86
CA GLY A 16 34.65 22.88 -19.12
C GLY A 16 33.42 21.98 -19.25
N TYR A 17 32.25 22.56 -19.49
CA TYR A 17 31.02 21.84 -19.68
C TYR A 17 31.19 20.80 -20.80
N ARG A 18 31.16 19.51 -20.46
CA ARG A 18 31.12 18.44 -21.45
C ARG A 18 29.65 18.10 -21.70
N PRO A 19 29.14 18.39 -22.91
CA PRO A 19 27.76 18.04 -23.25
C PRO A 19 27.58 16.52 -23.14
N TYR A 20 26.51 16.11 -22.52
CA TYR A 20 26.14 14.69 -22.41
C TYR A 20 25.86 14.13 -23.81
N GLN A 21 26.63 13.14 -24.23
CA GLN A 21 26.51 12.46 -25.53
C GLN A 21 25.78 11.12 -25.47
N GLY A 22 25.32 10.70 -24.27
CA GLY A 22 24.57 9.45 -24.09
C GLY A 22 23.12 9.53 -24.57
N PRO A 23 22.42 8.39 -24.63
CA PRO A 23 20.99 8.36 -24.98
C PRO A 23 20.19 9.20 -23.99
N ARG A 24 19.39 10.13 -24.50
CA ARG A 24 18.50 10.94 -23.67
C ARG A 24 17.23 10.18 -23.43
N GLY A 25 16.94 9.85 -22.17
CA GLY A 25 15.71 9.19 -21.76
C GLY A 25 14.48 10.06 -22.06
N GLY A 26 13.46 9.44 -22.67
CA GLY A 26 12.17 10.08 -22.91
C GLY A 26 11.29 10.13 -21.64
N ARG A 27 10.02 10.59 -21.83
CA ARG A 27 9.01 10.71 -20.76
C ARG A 27 8.84 9.42 -19.94
N ARG A 28 8.79 8.26 -20.60
CA ARG A 28 8.64 6.96 -19.94
C ARG A 28 9.81 6.62 -19.02
N GLU A 29 11.03 6.87 -19.46
CA GLU A 29 12.22 6.62 -18.65
C GLU A 29 12.30 7.54 -17.43
N ALA A 30 11.90 8.80 -17.58
CA ALA A 30 11.81 9.74 -16.49
C ALA A 30 10.76 9.32 -15.45
N ALA A 31 9.59 8.87 -15.88
CA ALA A 31 8.53 8.35 -14.99
C ALA A 31 8.97 7.06 -14.27
N LEU A 32 9.61 6.12 -14.99
CA LEU A 32 10.15 4.89 -14.39
C LEU A 32 11.29 5.18 -13.41
N ALA A 33 12.14 6.15 -13.69
CA ALA A 33 13.21 6.57 -12.78
C ALA A 33 12.60 7.13 -11.48
N LEU A 34 11.56 7.98 -11.59
CA LEU A 34 10.83 8.52 -10.45
C LEU A 34 10.16 7.40 -9.64
N TRP A 35 9.50 6.45 -10.30
CA TRP A 35 8.90 5.29 -9.67
C TRP A 35 9.94 4.47 -8.90
N ARG A 36 11.08 4.11 -9.54
CA ARG A 36 12.16 3.34 -8.88
C ARG A 36 12.73 4.05 -7.67
N VAL A 37 12.92 5.36 -7.75
CA VAL A 37 13.40 6.18 -6.62
C VAL A 37 12.37 6.19 -5.50
N SER A 38 11.08 6.28 -5.82
CA SER A 38 9.98 6.26 -4.84
C SER A 38 9.89 4.90 -4.13
N VAL A 39 9.99 3.78 -4.87
CA VAL A 39 10.06 2.42 -4.29
C VAL A 39 11.26 2.29 -3.34
N ARG A 40 12.45 2.70 -3.76
CA ARG A 40 13.65 2.64 -2.91
C ARG A 40 13.52 3.48 -1.65
N ARG A 41 12.86 4.64 -1.75
CA ARG A 41 12.60 5.54 -0.61
C ARG A 41 11.62 4.91 0.37
N ALA A 42 10.51 4.35 -0.11
CA ALA A 42 9.49 3.71 0.71
C ALA A 42 10.03 2.47 1.46
N LEU A 43 10.89 1.67 0.83
CA LEU A 43 11.57 0.53 1.46
C LEU A 43 12.75 0.93 2.36
N GLY A 44 13.04 2.23 2.49
CA GLY A 44 14.18 2.72 3.29
C GLY A 44 15.55 2.33 2.71
N LEU A 45 15.62 1.88 1.44
CA LEU A 45 16.88 1.51 0.81
C LEU A 45 17.77 2.74 0.63
N ARG A 46 19.07 2.59 0.91
CA ARG A 46 20.08 3.67 0.94
C ARG A 46 19.91 4.69 2.07
N ARG A 47 19.14 4.36 3.10
CA ARG A 47 19.02 5.13 4.33
C ARG A 47 19.70 4.42 5.51
N SER A 48 19.75 5.10 6.67
CA SER A 48 20.29 4.50 7.90
C SER A 48 19.52 3.23 8.27
N TRP A 49 20.18 2.30 8.97
CA TRP A 49 19.60 1.04 9.42
C TRP A 49 18.25 1.20 10.14
N ARG A 50 18.13 2.22 10.98
CA ARG A 50 16.90 2.50 11.75
C ARG A 50 15.66 2.74 10.87
N GLN A 51 15.84 3.29 9.70
CA GLN A 51 14.73 3.58 8.76
C GLN A 51 14.31 2.35 7.94
N LYS A 52 15.16 1.30 7.91
CA LYS A 52 14.82 0.01 7.28
C LYS A 52 14.01 -0.87 8.22
N VAL A 53 14.26 -0.80 9.53
CA VAL A 53 13.61 -1.67 10.53
C VAL A 53 12.11 -1.67 10.38
N PHE A 54 11.49 -0.50 10.22
CA PHE A 54 10.03 -0.38 10.21
C PHE A 54 9.34 -1.12 9.04
N PRO A 55 9.69 -0.89 7.74
CA PRO A 55 9.07 -1.64 6.66
C PRO A 55 9.26 -3.15 6.78
N TRP A 56 10.47 -3.56 7.16
CA TRP A 56 10.81 -4.98 7.28
C TRP A 56 10.20 -5.66 8.50
N SER A 57 10.07 -4.95 9.64
CA SER A 57 9.36 -5.49 10.80
C SER A 57 7.87 -5.68 10.51
N LEU A 58 7.25 -4.78 9.75
CA LEU A 58 5.86 -4.93 9.36
C LEU A 58 5.66 -6.13 8.41
N LEU A 59 6.57 -6.32 7.45
CA LEU A 59 6.57 -7.52 6.61
C LEU A 59 6.72 -8.79 7.46
N ALA A 60 7.59 -8.78 8.46
CA ALA A 60 7.76 -9.90 9.38
C ALA A 60 6.47 -10.17 10.18
N VAL A 61 5.85 -9.13 10.74
CA VAL A 61 4.59 -9.23 11.49
C VAL A 61 3.47 -9.82 10.62
N THR A 62 3.44 -9.52 9.33
CA THR A 62 2.44 -10.08 8.42
C THR A 62 2.82 -11.47 7.90
N THR A 63 4.09 -11.86 7.85
CA THR A 63 4.52 -13.15 7.26
C THR A 63 4.76 -14.23 8.33
N VAL A 64 5.26 -13.86 9.51
CA VAL A 64 5.57 -14.83 10.57
C VAL A 64 4.35 -15.65 11.00
N PRO A 65 3.15 -15.08 11.23
CA PRO A 65 1.97 -15.88 11.56
C PRO A 65 1.62 -16.93 10.51
N ALA A 66 1.79 -16.59 9.23
CA ALA A 66 1.57 -17.54 8.13
C ALA A 66 2.56 -18.71 8.21
N ILE A 67 3.84 -18.42 8.41
CA ILE A 67 4.88 -19.47 8.55
C ILE A 67 4.62 -20.33 9.78
N VAL A 68 4.26 -19.72 10.91
CA VAL A 68 3.97 -20.46 12.15
C VAL A 68 2.75 -21.37 11.98
N ASN A 69 1.67 -20.86 11.38
CA ASN A 69 0.47 -21.66 11.14
C ASN A 69 0.76 -22.88 10.26
N VAL A 70 1.48 -22.70 9.15
CA VAL A 70 1.91 -23.79 8.28
C VAL A 70 2.85 -24.75 9.03
N GLY A 71 3.79 -24.21 9.81
CA GLY A 71 4.74 -25.01 10.58
C GLY A 71 4.07 -25.91 11.63
N ILE A 72 3.07 -25.39 12.34
CA ILE A 72 2.26 -26.17 13.28
C ILE A 72 1.48 -27.25 12.52
N GLY A 73 0.76 -26.88 11.45
CA GLY A 73 0.02 -27.82 10.63
C GLY A 73 0.89 -28.98 10.12
N TYR A 74 2.11 -28.68 9.70
CA TYR A 74 3.08 -29.71 9.30
C TYR A 74 3.52 -30.60 10.47
N ALA A 75 3.74 -30.02 11.65
CA ALA A 75 4.19 -30.80 12.83
C ALA A 75 3.14 -31.77 13.36
N ILE A 76 1.85 -31.47 13.18
CA ILE A 76 0.73 -32.31 13.63
C ILE A 76 0.13 -33.19 12.53
N LYS A 77 0.68 -33.12 11.31
CA LYS A 77 0.15 -33.82 10.13
C LYS A 77 -0.07 -35.33 10.37
N ASP A 78 0.83 -35.99 11.10
CA ASP A 78 0.79 -37.41 11.37
C ASP A 78 -0.15 -37.79 12.53
N ASN A 79 -0.77 -36.79 13.22
CA ASN A 79 -1.73 -37.01 14.29
C ASN A 79 -3.14 -36.58 13.86
N PRO A 80 -4.01 -37.51 13.40
CA PRO A 80 -5.34 -37.15 12.88
C PRO A 80 -6.23 -36.40 13.88
N LEU A 81 -6.09 -36.70 15.21
CA LEU A 81 -6.90 -36.04 16.23
C LEU A 81 -6.49 -34.57 16.45
N GLU A 82 -5.19 -34.28 16.43
CA GLU A 82 -4.70 -32.92 16.53
C GLU A 82 -4.94 -32.14 15.23
N MET A 83 -4.79 -32.80 14.07
CA MET A 83 -5.05 -32.20 12.78
C MET A 83 -6.52 -31.80 12.61
N ALA A 84 -7.46 -32.63 13.08
CA ALA A 84 -8.89 -32.34 13.04
C ALA A 84 -9.31 -31.12 13.91
N GLY A 85 -8.52 -30.80 14.94
CA GLY A 85 -8.74 -29.65 15.80
C GLY A 85 -7.96 -28.40 15.39
N PHE A 86 -7.13 -28.47 14.33
CA PHE A 86 -6.31 -27.36 13.90
C PHE A 86 -6.96 -26.58 12.74
N GLU A 87 -7.16 -25.29 12.96
CA GLU A 87 -7.70 -24.39 11.94
C GLU A 87 -6.56 -23.69 11.20
N PHE A 88 -6.44 -23.99 9.91
CA PHE A 88 -5.57 -23.19 9.05
C PHE A 88 -6.14 -21.80 8.84
N ILE A 89 -5.26 -20.80 8.87
CA ILE A 89 -5.63 -19.45 8.50
C ILE A 89 -6.11 -19.43 7.05
N THR A 90 -7.33 -18.96 6.83
CA THR A 90 -7.91 -18.90 5.47
C THR A 90 -7.29 -17.78 4.65
N TYR A 91 -7.22 -17.97 3.35
CA TYR A 91 -6.70 -16.92 2.43
C TYR A 91 -7.52 -15.64 2.53
N HIS A 92 -8.83 -15.77 2.61
CA HIS A 92 -9.76 -14.66 2.75
C HIS A 92 -9.47 -13.80 3.98
N GLU A 93 -9.36 -14.40 5.16
CA GLU A 93 -9.07 -13.69 6.40
C GLU A 93 -7.68 -13.06 6.39
N TYR A 94 -6.70 -13.77 5.81
CA TYR A 94 -5.34 -13.27 5.79
C TYR A 94 -5.12 -12.07 4.88
N VAL A 95 -5.85 -11.92 3.78
CA VAL A 95 -5.88 -10.69 2.99
C VAL A 95 -6.40 -9.51 3.83
N GLY A 96 -7.11 -9.80 4.90
CA GLY A 96 -7.67 -8.81 5.83
C GLY A 96 -6.69 -8.17 6.83
N VAL A 97 -5.38 -8.43 6.77
CA VAL A 97 -4.39 -7.69 7.60
C VAL A 97 -4.29 -6.21 7.14
N SER A 98 -5.47 -5.63 6.90
CA SER A 98 -5.67 -4.27 6.41
C SER A 98 -5.10 -3.21 7.35
N THR A 99 -5.16 -3.44 8.66
CA THR A 99 -4.59 -2.53 9.65
C THR A 99 -3.08 -2.40 9.52
N ALA A 100 -2.37 -3.51 9.27
CA ALA A 100 -0.93 -3.48 9.04
C ALA A 100 -0.59 -2.76 7.73
N LEU A 101 -1.37 -3.00 6.66
CA LEU A 101 -1.20 -2.31 5.38
C LEU A 101 -1.50 -0.82 5.51
N LEU A 102 -2.53 -0.45 6.26
CA LEU A 102 -2.85 0.95 6.55
C LEU A 102 -1.71 1.65 7.32
N LEU A 103 -1.19 1.03 8.38
CA LEU A 103 -0.04 1.54 9.14
C LEU A 103 1.17 1.72 8.24
N PHE A 104 1.44 0.73 7.38
CA PHE A 104 2.52 0.83 6.41
C PHE A 104 2.34 2.04 5.49
N VAL A 105 1.15 2.24 4.91
CA VAL A 105 0.86 3.36 4.03
C VAL A 105 0.95 4.69 4.78
N ALA A 106 0.42 4.76 6.01
CA ALA A 106 0.45 5.97 6.83
C ALA A 106 1.88 6.45 7.14
N LEU A 107 2.85 5.54 7.19
CA LEU A 107 4.24 5.88 7.44
C LEU A 107 5.05 6.08 6.14
N THR A 108 4.74 5.32 5.09
CA THR A 108 5.52 5.37 3.85
C THR A 108 5.01 6.41 2.85
N ALA A 109 3.71 6.63 2.72
CA ALA A 109 3.18 7.60 1.76
C ALA A 109 3.66 9.04 2.03
N PRO A 110 3.62 9.55 3.29
CA PRO A 110 4.18 10.85 3.59
C PRO A 110 5.70 10.92 3.38
N ASP A 111 6.42 9.83 3.61
CA ASP A 111 7.88 9.77 3.40
C ASP A 111 8.25 9.89 1.91
N VAL A 112 7.38 9.43 1.03
CA VAL A 112 7.58 9.48 -0.42
C VAL A 112 7.14 10.81 -1.04
N VAL A 113 6.09 11.46 -0.49
CA VAL A 113 5.44 12.64 -1.08
C VAL A 113 5.88 13.95 -0.41
N CYS A 114 5.82 14.05 0.92
CA CYS A 114 6.06 15.30 1.64
C CYS A 114 7.44 15.92 1.41
N PRO A 115 8.56 15.16 1.26
CA PRO A 115 9.85 15.77 1.00
C PRO A 115 9.95 16.49 -0.33
N ASP A 116 9.26 16.02 -1.35
CA ASP A 116 9.30 16.64 -2.67
C ASP A 116 8.68 18.04 -2.64
N ARG A 117 7.73 18.24 -1.73
CA ARG A 117 7.10 19.55 -1.49
C ARG A 117 7.91 20.42 -0.52
N SER A 118 8.27 19.89 0.65
CA SER A 118 9.01 20.64 1.67
C SER A 118 10.38 21.11 1.16
N GLN A 119 11.02 20.36 0.28
CA GLN A 119 12.30 20.69 -0.33
C GLN A 119 12.15 21.46 -1.66
N ARG A 120 10.92 21.78 -2.09
CA ARG A 120 10.63 22.50 -3.34
C ARG A 120 11.26 21.86 -4.57
N VAL A 121 11.29 20.52 -4.64
CA VAL A 121 11.91 19.77 -5.74
C VAL A 121 10.99 19.69 -6.97
N LEU A 122 9.69 19.95 -6.82
CA LEU A 122 8.70 19.85 -7.89
C LEU A 122 9.07 20.64 -9.15
N PRO A 123 9.51 21.93 -9.09
CA PRO A 123 9.91 22.66 -10.29
C PRO A 123 11.08 21.99 -11.05
N LEU A 124 12.01 21.34 -10.31
CA LEU A 124 13.11 20.61 -10.91
C LEU A 124 12.66 19.28 -11.56
N LEU A 125 11.62 18.66 -11.04
CA LEU A 125 11.03 17.46 -11.63
C LEU A 125 10.28 17.79 -12.92
N PHE A 126 9.54 18.89 -12.94
CA PHE A 126 8.76 19.34 -14.08
C PHE A 126 9.60 20.08 -15.15
N SER A 127 10.86 20.43 -14.88
CA SER A 127 11.81 20.86 -15.93
C SER A 127 12.23 19.69 -16.86
N ARG A 128 11.89 18.44 -16.50
CA ARG A 128 12.03 17.27 -17.34
C ARG A 128 10.71 16.98 -18.07
N PRO A 129 10.68 16.12 -19.09
CA PRO A 129 9.43 15.79 -19.81
C PRO A 129 8.50 14.90 -18.96
N LEU A 130 8.09 15.42 -17.78
CA LEU A 130 7.17 14.78 -16.86
C LEU A 130 5.95 15.69 -16.67
N THR A 131 4.76 15.11 -16.73
CA THR A 131 3.51 15.79 -16.38
C THR A 131 3.12 15.50 -14.93
N GLY A 132 2.22 16.33 -14.36
CA GLY A 132 1.65 16.08 -13.02
C GLY A 132 1.01 14.70 -12.92
N ILE A 133 0.38 14.20 -13.99
CA ILE A 133 -0.21 12.86 -14.03
C ILE A 133 0.89 11.77 -13.94
N ASP A 134 2.02 11.94 -14.64
CA ASP A 134 3.14 10.99 -14.56
C ASP A 134 3.72 10.94 -13.14
N TYR A 135 3.79 12.11 -12.48
CA TYR A 135 4.23 12.21 -11.10
C TYR A 135 3.30 11.43 -10.17
N VAL A 136 1.98 11.68 -10.26
CA VAL A 136 0.97 10.99 -9.45
C VAL A 136 1.02 9.49 -9.71
N ALA A 137 1.02 9.06 -10.98
CA ALA A 137 1.08 7.65 -11.36
C ALA A 137 2.35 6.96 -10.83
N ALA A 138 3.51 7.61 -10.91
CA ALA A 138 4.76 7.06 -10.38
C ALA A 138 4.73 6.93 -8.85
N LYS A 139 4.17 7.89 -8.12
CA LYS A 139 4.08 7.88 -6.66
C LYS A 139 3.07 6.85 -6.15
N VAL A 140 1.84 6.89 -6.68
CA VAL A 140 0.80 5.91 -6.36
C VAL A 140 1.24 4.50 -6.73
N GLY A 141 1.75 4.31 -7.95
CA GLY A 141 2.21 3.02 -8.43
C GLY A 141 3.38 2.45 -7.61
N ALA A 142 4.27 3.30 -7.08
CA ALA A 142 5.35 2.85 -6.21
C ALA A 142 4.84 2.32 -4.87
N ILE A 143 3.90 3.03 -4.24
CA ILE A 143 3.32 2.62 -2.96
C ILE A 143 2.43 1.40 -3.17
N ALA A 144 1.57 1.40 -4.20
CA ALA A 144 0.72 0.25 -4.53
C ALA A 144 1.53 -1.02 -4.78
N PHE A 145 2.64 -0.91 -5.51
CA PHE A 145 3.54 -2.05 -5.77
C PHE A 145 4.11 -2.66 -4.49
N ILE A 146 4.52 -1.82 -3.53
CA ILE A 146 5.09 -2.31 -2.28
C ILE A 146 4.00 -2.90 -1.37
N VAL A 147 2.85 -2.23 -1.25
CA VAL A 147 1.70 -2.71 -0.47
C VAL A 147 1.20 -4.03 -1.05
N PHE A 148 1.14 -4.14 -2.38
CA PHE A 148 0.83 -5.39 -3.06
C PHE A 148 1.83 -6.49 -2.69
N GLY A 149 3.13 -6.22 -2.77
CA GLY A 149 4.16 -7.20 -2.40
C GLY A 149 4.03 -7.66 -0.94
N PHE A 150 3.73 -6.75 -0.01
CA PHE A 150 3.56 -7.06 1.41
C PHE A 150 2.29 -7.86 1.71
N GLY A 151 1.21 -7.60 0.99
CA GLY A 151 -0.02 -8.39 1.12
C GLY A 151 0.06 -9.74 0.40
N PHE A 152 0.75 -9.79 -0.74
CA PHE A 152 0.82 -10.99 -1.58
C PHE A 152 1.83 -12.04 -1.07
N LEU A 153 2.99 -11.60 -0.55
CA LEU A 153 4.06 -12.51 -0.15
C LEU A 153 3.64 -13.48 0.97
N PRO A 154 2.93 -13.07 2.04
CA PRO A 154 2.42 -13.99 3.04
C PRO A 154 1.43 -15.02 2.46
N GLN A 155 0.62 -14.63 1.49
CA GLN A 155 -0.34 -15.52 0.82
C GLN A 155 0.35 -16.61 0.01
N VAL A 156 1.45 -16.25 -0.67
CA VAL A 156 2.28 -17.25 -1.35
C VAL A 156 2.88 -18.24 -0.36
N VAL A 157 3.32 -17.75 0.80
CA VAL A 157 3.84 -18.63 1.87
C VAL A 157 2.75 -19.57 2.38
N LEU A 158 1.53 -19.07 2.59
CA LEU A 158 0.40 -19.91 3.00
C LEU A 158 0.08 -20.96 1.93
N PHE A 159 -0.02 -20.57 0.67
CA PHE A 159 -0.37 -21.48 -0.43
C PHE A 159 0.66 -22.60 -0.58
N VAL A 160 1.94 -22.25 -0.65
CA VAL A 160 3.02 -23.24 -0.76
C VAL A 160 3.10 -24.09 0.51
N GLY A 161 2.90 -23.48 1.67
CA GLY A 161 2.92 -24.19 2.95
C GLY A 161 1.79 -25.21 3.07
N GLN A 162 0.56 -24.85 2.76
CA GLN A 162 -0.58 -25.76 2.80
C GLN A 162 -0.45 -26.87 1.74
N MET A 163 0.09 -26.54 0.57
CA MET A 163 0.42 -27.54 -0.45
C MET A 163 1.44 -28.59 0.05
N LEU A 164 2.40 -28.20 0.89
CA LEU A 164 3.38 -29.13 1.48
C LEU A 164 2.81 -29.96 2.63
N VAL A 165 1.80 -29.46 3.33
CA VAL A 165 1.10 -30.17 4.42
C VAL A 165 0.08 -31.15 3.86
N SER A 166 -0.52 -30.87 2.70
CA SER A 166 -1.49 -31.75 2.05
C SER A 166 -0.86 -33.09 1.63
N ASP A 167 -1.70 -34.14 1.50
CA ASP A 167 -1.25 -35.49 1.10
C ASP A 167 -0.92 -35.59 -0.39
N GLY A 168 -1.47 -34.66 -1.22
CA GLY A 168 -1.21 -34.54 -2.65
C GLY A 168 -1.01 -33.11 -3.07
N ALA A 169 0.23 -32.71 -3.37
CA ALA A 169 0.52 -31.33 -3.76
C ALA A 169 -0.18 -30.89 -5.06
N LEU A 170 -0.33 -31.80 -6.02
CA LEU A 170 -1.02 -31.55 -7.27
C LEU A 170 -2.54 -31.49 -7.08
N ASP A 171 -3.08 -32.37 -6.25
CA ASP A 171 -4.51 -32.37 -5.93
C ASP A 171 -4.89 -31.09 -5.21
N TYR A 172 -4.10 -30.69 -4.21
CA TYR A 172 -4.28 -29.41 -3.53
C TYR A 172 -4.26 -28.21 -4.50
N PHE A 173 -3.31 -28.20 -5.43
CA PHE A 173 -3.18 -27.12 -6.43
C PHE A 173 -4.41 -27.07 -7.35
N THR A 174 -4.93 -28.20 -7.80
CA THR A 174 -6.11 -28.24 -8.68
C THR A 174 -7.39 -27.88 -7.94
N ASP A 175 -7.55 -28.32 -6.71
CA ASP A 175 -8.72 -28.05 -5.87
C ASP A 175 -8.79 -26.58 -5.43
N ASN A 176 -7.63 -25.93 -5.32
CA ASN A 176 -7.53 -24.54 -4.90
C ASN A 176 -7.10 -23.59 -6.04
N ALA A 177 -7.36 -23.96 -7.30
CA ALA A 177 -6.98 -23.17 -8.47
C ALA A 177 -7.58 -21.76 -8.47
N GLU A 178 -8.76 -21.58 -7.86
CA GLU A 178 -9.43 -20.27 -7.74
C GLU A 178 -8.64 -19.28 -6.89
N VAL A 179 -7.93 -19.74 -5.88
CA VAL A 179 -7.11 -18.90 -5.00
C VAL A 179 -6.02 -18.15 -5.79
N LEU A 180 -5.51 -18.76 -6.88
CA LEU A 180 -4.46 -18.19 -7.72
C LEU A 180 -4.84 -16.86 -8.37
N TRP A 181 -6.12 -16.60 -8.64
CA TRP A 181 -6.59 -15.33 -9.16
C TRP A 181 -7.27 -14.46 -8.09
N GLN A 182 -7.97 -15.07 -7.12
CA GLN A 182 -8.67 -14.38 -6.05
C GLN A 182 -7.71 -13.59 -5.15
N VAL A 183 -6.61 -14.22 -4.74
CA VAL A 183 -5.59 -13.58 -3.89
C VAL A 183 -4.94 -12.38 -4.58
N PRO A 184 -4.33 -12.49 -5.78
CA PRO A 184 -3.74 -11.32 -6.43
C PRO A 184 -4.76 -10.21 -6.70
N ALA A 185 -5.99 -10.55 -7.10
CA ALA A 185 -7.04 -9.57 -7.36
C ALA A 185 -7.42 -8.79 -6.09
N SER A 186 -7.66 -9.50 -4.99
CA SER A 186 -8.03 -8.90 -3.71
C SER A 186 -6.90 -8.05 -3.13
N VAL A 187 -5.66 -8.55 -3.14
CA VAL A 187 -4.50 -7.78 -2.69
C VAL A 187 -4.28 -6.54 -3.56
N ALA A 188 -4.50 -6.63 -4.89
CA ALA A 188 -4.39 -5.48 -5.78
C ALA A 188 -5.44 -4.40 -5.49
N VAL A 189 -6.68 -4.81 -5.20
CA VAL A 189 -7.76 -3.90 -4.78
C VAL A 189 -7.39 -3.14 -3.51
N LEU A 190 -6.92 -3.85 -2.47
CA LEU A 190 -6.48 -3.22 -1.23
C LEU A 190 -5.27 -2.29 -1.45
N ALA A 191 -4.27 -2.77 -2.19
CA ALA A 191 -3.03 -2.04 -2.45
C ALA A 191 -3.29 -0.74 -3.21
N LEU A 192 -4.12 -0.79 -4.25
CA LEU A 192 -4.48 0.39 -5.04
C LEU A 192 -5.24 1.41 -4.19
N TYR A 193 -6.24 0.95 -3.44
CA TYR A 193 -7.08 1.80 -2.59
C TYR A 193 -6.24 2.56 -1.55
N TYR A 194 -5.48 1.82 -0.74
CA TYR A 194 -4.69 2.43 0.32
C TYR A 194 -3.56 3.30 -0.24
N ALA A 195 -2.95 2.93 -1.37
CA ALA A 195 -1.93 3.76 -2.01
C ALA A 195 -2.51 5.09 -2.50
N VAL A 196 -3.64 5.09 -3.20
CA VAL A 196 -4.29 6.30 -3.70
C VAL A 196 -4.73 7.19 -2.54
N LEU A 197 -5.43 6.63 -1.54
CA LEU A 197 -5.88 7.36 -0.36
C LEU A 197 -4.71 7.95 0.42
N GLY A 198 -3.67 7.14 0.66
CA GLY A 198 -2.48 7.55 1.41
C GLY A 198 -1.71 8.68 0.70
N VAL A 199 -1.49 8.56 -0.62
CA VAL A 199 -0.82 9.61 -1.41
C VAL A 199 -1.67 10.88 -1.45
N ALA A 200 -3.01 10.76 -1.58
CA ALA A 200 -3.92 11.90 -1.60
C ALA A 200 -3.85 12.69 -0.28
N LEU A 201 -4.02 12.01 0.85
CA LEU A 201 -3.95 12.64 2.17
C LEU A 201 -2.55 13.19 2.47
N ALA A 202 -1.48 12.45 2.14
CA ALA A 202 -0.12 12.92 2.29
C ALA A 202 0.18 14.16 1.44
N SER A 203 -0.46 14.30 0.27
CA SER A 203 -0.27 15.45 -0.62
C SER A 203 -0.84 16.76 -0.03
N LEU A 204 -1.73 16.69 0.94
CA LEU A 204 -2.35 17.87 1.56
C LEU A 204 -1.41 18.62 2.52
N THR A 205 -0.32 17.97 2.97
CA THR A 205 0.63 18.54 3.92
C THR A 205 2.08 18.42 3.45
N ASP A 206 2.93 19.29 3.98
CA ASP A 206 4.38 19.27 3.74
C ASP A 206 5.13 18.55 4.87
N ARG A 207 4.44 18.27 5.99
CA ARG A 207 5.02 17.64 7.18
C ARG A 207 4.68 16.15 7.21
N ARG A 208 5.71 15.30 7.24
CA ARG A 208 5.55 13.83 7.22
C ARG A 208 4.67 13.30 8.35
N ILE A 209 4.91 13.78 9.58
CA ILE A 209 4.14 13.34 10.75
C ILE A 209 2.66 13.69 10.59
N VAL A 210 2.37 14.92 10.14
CA VAL A 210 0.99 15.37 9.93
C VAL A 210 0.31 14.54 8.84
N GLY A 211 1.02 14.19 7.77
CA GLY A 211 0.49 13.33 6.71
C GLY A 211 0.13 11.93 7.22
N GLY A 212 1.00 11.32 8.02
CA GLY A 212 0.73 10.01 8.63
C GLY A 212 -0.45 10.05 9.60
N VAL A 213 -0.49 11.05 10.48
CA VAL A 213 -1.61 11.26 11.42
C VAL A 213 -2.92 11.53 10.67
N ALA A 214 -2.88 12.27 9.57
CA ALA A 214 -4.07 12.53 8.75
C ALA A 214 -4.64 11.25 8.13
N ILE A 215 -3.77 10.36 7.61
CA ILE A 215 -4.20 9.06 7.06
C ILE A 215 -4.87 8.22 8.14
N LEU A 216 -4.22 8.03 9.29
CA LEU A 216 -4.77 7.27 10.41
C LEU A 216 -6.02 7.94 10.99
N GLY A 217 -5.99 9.26 11.18
CA GLY A 217 -7.10 10.02 11.74
C GLY A 217 -8.36 9.90 10.89
N VAL A 218 -8.26 10.14 9.59
CA VAL A 218 -9.41 10.05 8.68
C VAL A 218 -9.98 8.63 8.66
N THR A 219 -9.14 7.61 8.54
CA THR A 219 -9.60 6.23 8.47
C THR A 219 -10.19 5.74 9.80
N LEU A 220 -9.56 6.04 10.94
CA LEU A 220 -10.06 5.62 12.26
C LEU A 220 -11.32 6.37 12.67
N VAL A 221 -11.39 7.68 12.41
CA VAL A 221 -12.60 8.47 12.73
C VAL A 221 -13.79 7.99 11.90
N THR A 222 -13.61 7.76 10.61
CA THR A 222 -14.70 7.25 9.76
C THR A 222 -15.14 5.84 10.18
N SER A 223 -14.20 4.98 10.59
CA SER A 223 -14.52 3.65 11.12
C SER A 223 -15.29 3.74 12.43
N ALA A 224 -14.90 4.62 13.36
CA ALA A 224 -15.58 4.81 14.62
C ALA A 224 -17.00 5.35 14.41
N VAL A 225 -17.17 6.35 13.55
CA VAL A 225 -18.48 6.90 13.20
C VAL A 225 -19.40 5.82 12.60
N ALA A 226 -18.87 5.05 11.65
CA ALA A 226 -19.63 3.96 11.03
C ALA A 226 -20.04 2.89 12.05
N ALA A 227 -19.15 2.52 12.97
CA ALA A 227 -19.47 1.56 14.04
C ALA A 227 -20.62 2.04 14.91
N ILE A 228 -20.61 3.30 15.37
CA ILE A 228 -21.68 3.91 16.16
C ILE A 228 -23.00 3.89 15.39
N VAL A 229 -22.97 4.23 14.11
CA VAL A 229 -24.16 4.28 13.26
C VAL A 229 -24.75 2.87 13.04
N VAL A 230 -23.89 1.87 12.80
CA VAL A 230 -24.34 0.48 12.64
C VAL A 230 -24.95 -0.06 13.93
N GLU A 231 -24.33 0.21 15.08
CA GLU A 231 -24.83 -0.18 16.39
C GLU A 231 -26.20 0.47 16.68
N ALA A 232 -26.35 1.75 16.35
CA ALA A 232 -27.61 2.47 16.52
C ALA A 232 -28.73 1.97 15.58
N ALA A 233 -28.38 1.42 14.42
CA ALA A 233 -29.33 0.87 13.45
C ALA A 233 -29.85 -0.53 13.82
N GLY A 234 -29.22 -1.22 14.77
CA GLY A 234 -29.58 -2.56 15.23
C GLY A 234 -29.10 -3.69 14.31
N SER A 235 -29.63 -4.90 14.51
CA SER A 235 -29.13 -6.15 13.91
C SER A 235 -29.25 -6.28 12.38
N GLY A 236 -29.86 -5.31 11.70
CA GLY A 236 -30.08 -5.36 10.24
C GLY A 236 -28.94 -4.76 9.39
N GLY A 237 -27.88 -4.32 10.02
CA GLY A 237 -26.84 -3.53 9.34
C GLY A 237 -27.35 -2.14 8.93
N SER A 238 -26.49 -1.32 8.34
CA SER A 238 -26.87 0.01 7.87
C SER A 238 -26.16 0.34 6.57
N ALA A 239 -26.89 0.91 5.61
CA ALA A 239 -26.29 1.46 4.39
C ALA A 239 -25.22 2.54 4.69
N LEU A 240 -25.34 3.19 5.87
CA LEU A 240 -24.35 4.17 6.34
C LEU A 240 -23.02 3.54 6.77
N ALA A 241 -22.93 2.20 6.90
CA ALA A 241 -21.68 1.50 7.08
C ALA A 241 -20.68 1.74 5.91
N VAL A 242 -21.16 2.22 4.78
CA VAL A 242 -20.31 2.70 3.67
C VAL A 242 -19.37 3.84 4.07
N LEU A 243 -19.68 4.56 5.17
CA LEU A 243 -18.80 5.59 5.74
C LEU A 243 -17.52 5.01 6.35
N ASN A 244 -17.46 3.70 6.57
CA ASN A 244 -16.23 3.04 7.02
C ASN A 244 -15.24 2.90 5.87
N ILE A 245 -14.48 3.96 5.63
CA ILE A 245 -13.48 4.01 4.54
C ILE A 245 -12.44 2.89 4.66
N LEU A 246 -12.12 2.44 5.88
CA LEU A 246 -11.17 1.35 6.10
C LEU A 246 -11.74 0.00 5.63
N ALA A 247 -13.03 -0.24 5.80
CA ALA A 247 -13.67 -1.51 5.49
C ALA A 247 -14.10 -1.65 4.03
N LEU A 248 -14.22 -0.55 3.26
CA LEU A 248 -14.68 -0.61 1.87
C LEU A 248 -13.87 -1.59 0.99
N PRO A 249 -12.52 -1.58 0.98
CA PRO A 249 -11.76 -2.52 0.18
C PRO A 249 -11.90 -3.98 0.68
N LEU A 250 -12.23 -4.19 1.96
CA LEU A 250 -12.52 -5.52 2.50
C LEU A 250 -13.85 -6.05 1.97
N GLY A 251 -14.88 -5.21 1.85
CA GLY A 251 -16.12 -5.61 1.21
C GLY A 251 -15.95 -6.01 -0.26
N VAL A 252 -15.05 -5.35 -0.99
CA VAL A 252 -14.71 -5.77 -2.37
C VAL A 252 -13.93 -7.10 -2.37
N ARG A 253 -13.03 -7.31 -1.42
CA ARG A 253 -12.36 -8.60 -1.20
C ARG A 253 -13.38 -9.72 -0.97
N ASP A 254 -14.37 -9.50 -0.09
CA ASP A 254 -15.40 -10.49 0.24
C ASP A 254 -16.18 -10.90 -1.02
N LEU A 255 -16.52 -9.94 -1.87
CA LEU A 255 -17.17 -10.23 -3.15
C LEU A 255 -16.30 -11.10 -4.09
N ILE A 256 -14.97 -10.93 -4.06
CA ILE A 256 -14.04 -11.72 -4.88
C ILE A 256 -13.94 -13.16 -4.36
N PHE A 257 -13.91 -13.35 -3.05
CA PHE A 257 -13.74 -14.67 -2.43
C PHE A 257 -15.06 -15.42 -2.22
N LEU A 258 -16.09 -14.73 -1.73
CA LEU A 258 -17.33 -15.33 -1.26
C LEU A 258 -18.50 -15.10 -2.23
N GLY A 259 -18.39 -14.11 -3.13
CA GLY A 259 -19.51 -13.68 -3.98
C GLY A 259 -20.57 -12.84 -3.26
N HIS A 260 -20.43 -12.66 -1.94
CA HIS A 260 -21.30 -11.85 -1.09
C HIS A 260 -20.49 -11.09 -0.05
N ILE A 261 -21.11 -10.14 0.63
CA ILE A 261 -20.47 -9.42 1.75
C ILE A 261 -20.37 -10.35 2.96
N GLY A 262 -19.21 -10.40 3.60
CA GLY A 262 -18.98 -11.19 4.81
C GLY A 262 -19.85 -10.72 5.99
N ASP A 263 -20.20 -11.66 6.86
CA ASP A 263 -21.12 -11.44 7.99
C ASP A 263 -20.58 -10.42 9.01
N ASP A 264 -19.27 -10.28 9.11
CA ASP A 264 -18.61 -9.30 9.98
C ASP A 264 -18.68 -7.87 9.46
N SER A 265 -19.16 -7.66 8.25
CA SER A 265 -19.29 -6.33 7.64
C SER A 265 -20.57 -5.64 8.12
N GLY A 266 -20.48 -4.36 8.46
CA GLY A 266 -21.66 -3.54 8.75
C GLY A 266 -22.62 -3.38 7.57
N LEU A 267 -22.27 -3.85 6.39
CA LEU A 267 -23.12 -3.92 5.18
C LEU A 267 -23.76 -5.29 4.99
N SER A 268 -23.45 -6.28 5.85
CA SER A 268 -24.13 -7.57 5.86
C SER A 268 -25.62 -7.39 6.18
N GLY A 269 -26.47 -8.14 5.54
CA GLY A 269 -27.93 -8.02 5.71
C GLY A 269 -28.57 -6.79 5.05
N VAL A 270 -27.82 -5.87 4.49
CA VAL A 270 -28.36 -4.74 3.73
C VAL A 270 -28.62 -5.17 2.28
N ALA A 271 -29.86 -4.95 1.79
CA ALA A 271 -30.17 -5.22 0.41
C ALA A 271 -29.25 -4.39 -0.53
N GLY A 272 -28.47 -5.08 -1.37
CA GLY A 272 -27.49 -4.42 -2.23
C GLY A 272 -26.19 -3.99 -1.53
N GLY A 273 -25.85 -4.57 -0.36
CA GLY A 273 -24.62 -4.27 0.39
C GLY A 273 -23.36 -4.37 -0.47
N GLY A 274 -23.29 -5.36 -1.37
CA GLY A 274 -22.17 -5.48 -2.32
C GLY A 274 -22.05 -4.30 -3.27
N ILE A 275 -23.17 -3.80 -3.79
CA ILE A 275 -23.18 -2.62 -4.67
C ILE A 275 -22.74 -1.38 -3.87
N LEU A 276 -23.18 -1.25 -2.63
CA LEU A 276 -22.76 -0.16 -1.75
C LEU A 276 -21.25 -0.21 -1.43
N ALA A 277 -20.70 -1.40 -1.19
CA ALA A 277 -19.27 -1.57 -0.94
C ALA A 277 -18.44 -1.17 -2.17
N VAL A 278 -18.78 -1.68 -3.35
CA VAL A 278 -18.09 -1.34 -4.60
C VAL A 278 -18.28 0.14 -4.95
N GLY A 279 -19.51 0.66 -4.83
CA GLY A 279 -19.82 2.07 -5.07
C GLY A 279 -19.03 2.98 -4.15
N GLY A 280 -19.03 2.71 -2.83
CA GLY A 280 -18.25 3.45 -1.85
C GLY A 280 -16.75 3.40 -2.13
N TYR A 281 -16.23 2.21 -2.43
CA TYR A 281 -14.84 2.03 -2.84
C TYR A 281 -14.48 2.93 -4.04
N LEU A 282 -15.29 2.90 -5.09
CA LEU A 282 -15.05 3.71 -6.29
C LEU A 282 -15.16 5.21 -6.02
N VAL A 283 -16.14 5.64 -5.24
CA VAL A 283 -16.31 7.06 -4.87
C VAL A 283 -15.07 7.58 -4.13
N VAL A 284 -14.58 6.85 -3.14
CA VAL A 284 -13.39 7.26 -2.38
C VAL A 284 -12.15 7.22 -3.27
N LEU A 285 -11.98 6.17 -4.07
CA LEU A 285 -10.83 6.02 -4.98
C LEU A 285 -10.78 7.14 -6.01
N LEU A 286 -11.90 7.38 -6.71
CA LEU A 286 -11.99 8.40 -7.76
C LEU A 286 -11.91 9.81 -7.16
N GLY A 287 -12.54 10.05 -6.00
CA GLY A 287 -12.43 11.31 -5.27
C GLY A 287 -10.98 11.63 -4.86
N ALA A 288 -10.27 10.65 -4.31
CA ALA A 288 -8.86 10.81 -3.96
C ALA A 288 -7.96 11.03 -5.19
N LEU A 289 -8.22 10.33 -6.30
CA LEU A 289 -7.53 10.55 -7.58
C LEU A 289 -7.82 11.95 -8.14
N ALA A 290 -9.07 12.41 -8.09
CA ALA A 290 -9.44 13.73 -8.54
C ALA A 290 -8.72 14.83 -7.75
N VAL A 291 -8.63 14.69 -6.44
CA VAL A 291 -7.84 15.60 -5.56
C VAL A 291 -6.38 15.61 -5.98
N LEU A 292 -5.77 14.44 -6.24
CA LEU A 292 -4.38 14.35 -6.67
C LEU A 292 -4.17 15.03 -8.03
N ILE A 293 -5.00 14.72 -9.02
CA ILE A 293 -4.87 15.25 -10.37
C ILE A 293 -5.05 16.78 -10.35
N HIS A 294 -6.09 17.28 -9.68
CA HIS A 294 -6.33 18.73 -9.56
C HIS A 294 -5.13 19.44 -8.94
N ARG A 295 -4.61 18.90 -7.83
CA ARG A 295 -3.52 19.50 -7.09
C ARG A 295 -2.19 19.57 -7.85
N TYR A 296 -1.87 18.54 -8.61
CA TYR A 296 -0.60 18.49 -9.36
C TYR A 296 -0.71 19.02 -10.79
N ARG A 297 -1.92 19.19 -11.33
CA ARG A 297 -2.15 19.88 -12.60
C ARG A 297 -1.87 21.38 -12.51
N GLU A 298 -2.17 22.01 -11.37
CA GLU A 298 -1.89 23.44 -11.15
C GLU A 298 -0.41 23.76 -11.00
N VAL A 299 0.44 22.77 -10.77
CA VAL A 299 1.91 22.95 -10.66
C VAL A 299 2.56 22.94 -12.04
N ASP A 300 1.88 22.45 -13.08
CA ASP A 300 2.35 22.44 -14.47
C ASP A 300 2.25 23.84 -15.16
N LEU A 301 1.67 24.85 -14.49
CA LEU A 301 1.53 26.24 -14.94
C LEU A 301 2.48 27.15 -14.17
#